data_8cacf0b77655fb1e35c7ba1e303fbac1
#
_entry.id   8cacf0b77655fb1e35c7ba1e303fbac1
#
_cell.length_a   1.000
_cell.length_b   1.000
_cell.length_c   1.000
_cell.angle_alpha   90.00
_cell.angle_beta   90.00
_cell.angle_gamma   90.00
#
_symmetry.space_group_name_H-M   'P 1'
#
loop_
_entity.id
_entity.type
_entity.pdbx_description
1 polymer ?
#
loop_
_entity_poly.entity_id
_entity_poly.type
_entity_poly.pdbx_seq_one_letter_code
_entity_poly.pdbx_strand_id
1 'polypeptide(L)'
;MEDSQRQFYSSSNIPEKGSRRIALFPGTFDPFTIGHESLVRRALGLVDEIVIAIGVNEAKQTYFSLEKRIAMIGNLYAEEPRVHVASYDSLTIDFAKKMGAQYILRGIRSVNDFEYEKTIADMNRALSGIETFVLFTEPALTHVSSTLVRDLLRYGHDVTDFVPKGMKIETGTR
;
A
#
# COMPACT_ATOMS: atom_id res chain seq x y z
N MET A 1 1.84 45.31 -10.29
CA MET A 1 1.56 44.32 -9.23
C MET A 1 1.04 43.03 -9.86
N GLU A 2 1.82 42.38 -10.70
CA GLU A 2 1.39 41.16 -11.42
C GLU A 2 2.62 40.31 -11.76
N ASP A 3 3.36 39.82 -10.75
CA ASP A 3 4.47 38.90 -11.04
C ASP A 3 4.89 37.99 -9.89
N SER A 4 4.02 37.78 -8.88
CA SER A 4 4.39 36.99 -7.71
C SER A 4 3.75 35.59 -7.62
N GLN A 5 2.99 35.14 -8.62
CA GLN A 5 2.26 33.85 -8.53
C GLN A 5 2.70 32.76 -9.51
N ARG A 6 3.73 32.96 -10.30
CA ARG A 6 4.15 31.96 -11.31
C ARG A 6 5.31 31.03 -10.90
N GLN A 7 5.78 31.07 -9.67
CA GLN A 7 6.99 30.35 -9.25
C GLN A 7 6.78 29.03 -8.50
N PHE A 8 5.54 28.50 -8.41
CA PHE A 8 5.25 27.29 -7.64
C PHE A 8 5.11 25.98 -8.45
N TYR A 9 5.20 26.02 -9.75
CA TYR A 9 5.19 24.80 -10.55
C TYR A 9 6.53 24.60 -11.25
N SER A 10 7.52 24.05 -10.51
CA SER A 10 8.67 23.46 -11.15
C SER A 10 8.21 22.20 -11.89
N SER A 11 8.33 22.19 -13.21
CA SER A 11 8.01 21.06 -14.09
C SER A 11 8.93 19.83 -13.89
N SER A 12 9.80 19.85 -12.89
CA SER A 12 10.83 18.84 -12.65
C SER A 12 10.33 17.51 -12.06
N ASN A 13 9.06 17.40 -11.68
CA ASN A 13 8.50 16.19 -11.07
C ASN A 13 7.40 15.50 -11.91
N ILE A 14 7.16 15.97 -13.15
CA ILE A 14 6.26 15.25 -14.05
C ILE A 14 7.10 14.19 -14.74
N PRO A 15 6.77 12.89 -14.64
CA PRO A 15 7.49 11.83 -15.36
C PRO A 15 7.55 12.15 -16.85
N GLU A 16 8.70 12.00 -17.45
CA GLU A 16 8.85 12.18 -18.90
C GLU A 16 7.86 11.28 -19.64
N LYS A 17 7.28 11.79 -20.74
CA LYS A 17 6.33 11.04 -21.56
C LYS A 17 7.00 9.77 -22.07
N GLY A 18 6.61 8.59 -21.51
CA GLY A 18 7.19 7.28 -21.81
C GLY A 18 7.96 6.63 -20.66
N SER A 19 8.17 7.30 -19.51
CA SER A 19 8.67 6.64 -18.30
C SER A 19 7.56 5.79 -17.68
N ARG A 20 7.93 4.60 -17.16
CA ARG A 20 7.00 3.73 -16.42
C ARG A 20 6.51 4.44 -15.18
N ARG A 21 5.20 4.43 -14.97
CA ARG A 21 4.56 4.96 -13.77
C ARG A 21 4.53 3.86 -12.71
N ILE A 22 5.37 3.97 -11.69
CA ILE A 22 5.48 3.02 -10.60
C ILE A 22 4.86 3.63 -9.34
N ALA A 23 3.94 2.91 -8.71
CA ALA A 23 3.39 3.26 -7.41
C ALA A 23 3.90 2.32 -6.32
N LEU A 24 4.36 2.90 -5.20
CA LEU A 24 4.64 2.15 -3.99
C LEU A 24 3.35 2.04 -3.17
N PHE A 25 2.96 0.83 -2.79
CA PHE A 25 1.85 0.57 -1.86
C PHE A 25 2.41 0.08 -0.53
N PRO A 26 2.70 0.99 0.42
CA PRO A 26 3.29 0.62 1.69
C PRO A 26 2.24 0.16 2.70
N GLY A 27 2.57 -0.86 3.48
CA GLY A 27 1.72 -1.34 4.56
C GLY A 27 2.37 -2.43 5.40
N THR A 28 1.74 -2.80 6.50
CA THR A 28 2.16 -3.96 7.31
C THR A 28 1.64 -5.26 6.71
N PHE A 29 0.44 -5.24 6.12
CA PHE A 29 -0.22 -6.38 5.48
C PHE A 29 -0.22 -7.65 6.34
N ASP A 30 -0.78 -7.56 7.52
CA ASP A 30 -0.79 -8.62 8.52
C ASP A 30 -2.21 -9.08 8.92
N PRO A 31 -2.91 -9.85 8.02
CA PRO A 31 -2.53 -10.19 6.66
C PRO A 31 -2.98 -9.16 5.63
N PHE A 32 -2.62 -9.39 4.36
CA PHE A 32 -3.21 -8.74 3.20
C PHE A 32 -4.67 -9.16 3.06
N THR A 33 -5.58 -8.22 2.74
CA THR A 33 -7.03 -8.44 2.72
C THR A 33 -7.64 -8.16 1.35
N ILE A 34 -8.90 -8.55 1.14
CA ILE A 34 -9.65 -8.18 -0.09
C ILE A 34 -9.76 -6.67 -0.29
N GLY A 35 -9.73 -5.87 0.80
CA GLY A 35 -9.66 -4.41 0.71
C GLY A 35 -8.36 -3.92 0.06
N HIS A 36 -7.23 -4.53 0.43
CA HIS A 36 -5.94 -4.22 -0.20
C HIS A 36 -5.89 -4.70 -1.66
N GLU A 37 -6.41 -5.89 -1.96
CA GLU A 37 -6.50 -6.42 -3.32
C GLU A 37 -7.32 -5.50 -4.23
N SER A 38 -8.48 -4.99 -3.76
CA SER A 38 -9.30 -4.02 -4.49
C SER A 38 -8.52 -2.77 -4.85
N LEU A 39 -7.71 -2.24 -3.91
CA LEU A 39 -6.86 -1.07 -4.17
C LEU A 39 -5.81 -1.36 -5.24
N VAL A 40 -5.10 -2.49 -5.16
CA VAL A 40 -4.10 -2.89 -6.16
C VAL A 40 -4.74 -3.04 -7.54
N ARG A 41 -5.84 -3.79 -7.64
CA ARG A 41 -6.56 -4.02 -8.91
C ARG A 41 -6.98 -2.70 -9.58
N ARG A 42 -7.48 -1.75 -8.80
CA ARG A 42 -7.94 -0.44 -9.31
C ARG A 42 -6.77 0.47 -9.66
N ALA A 43 -5.71 0.46 -8.87
CA ALA A 43 -4.52 1.27 -9.11
C ALA A 43 -3.75 0.82 -10.36
N LEU A 44 -3.77 -0.48 -10.73
CA LEU A 44 -3.20 -0.99 -11.98
C LEU A 44 -3.87 -0.42 -13.26
N GLY A 45 -5.02 0.21 -13.13
CA GLY A 45 -5.64 1.00 -14.20
C GLY A 45 -5.07 2.43 -14.33
N LEU A 46 -4.29 2.89 -13.35
CA LEU A 46 -3.75 4.24 -13.27
C LEU A 46 -2.23 4.29 -13.46
N VAL A 47 -1.53 3.21 -13.06
CA VAL A 47 -0.07 3.10 -13.13
C VAL A 47 0.34 1.83 -13.89
N ASP A 48 1.59 1.77 -14.29
CA ASP A 48 2.11 0.66 -15.07
C ASP A 48 2.60 -0.50 -14.17
N GLU A 49 3.11 -0.17 -12.99
CA GLU A 49 3.58 -1.16 -12.00
C GLU A 49 3.22 -0.73 -10.57
N ILE A 50 3.04 -1.71 -9.69
CA ILE A 50 2.84 -1.51 -8.25
C ILE A 50 3.88 -2.32 -7.49
N VAL A 51 4.56 -1.66 -6.55
CA VAL A 51 5.42 -2.32 -5.57
C VAL A 51 4.65 -2.37 -4.24
N ILE A 52 4.17 -3.55 -3.85
CA ILE A 52 3.60 -3.80 -2.53
C ILE A 52 4.77 -3.88 -1.55
N ALA A 53 4.90 -2.86 -0.70
CA ALA A 53 6.04 -2.68 0.18
C ALA A 53 5.67 -2.98 1.64
N ILE A 54 6.21 -4.07 2.18
CA ILE A 54 5.95 -4.50 3.54
C ILE A 54 6.92 -3.79 4.48
N GLY A 55 6.41 -2.83 5.25
CA GLY A 55 7.21 -2.13 6.25
C GLY A 55 7.55 -3.05 7.43
N VAL A 56 8.83 -3.15 7.76
CA VAL A 56 9.33 -3.84 8.95
C VAL A 56 9.45 -2.83 10.08
N ASN A 57 8.75 -3.09 11.17
CA ASN A 57 8.85 -2.30 12.39
C ASN A 57 9.05 -3.26 13.56
N GLU A 58 10.27 -3.30 14.11
CA GLU A 58 10.63 -4.19 15.21
C GLU A 58 9.79 -3.97 16.49
N ALA A 59 9.25 -2.75 16.67
CA ALA A 59 8.36 -2.45 17.80
C ALA A 59 6.93 -3.03 17.63
N LYS A 60 6.56 -3.51 16.43
CA LYS A 60 5.24 -4.10 16.18
C LYS A 60 5.30 -5.61 16.25
N GLN A 61 4.59 -6.20 17.21
CA GLN A 61 4.27 -7.63 17.17
C GLN A 61 3.25 -7.87 16.06
N THR A 62 3.67 -8.59 15.01
CA THR A 62 2.81 -9.03 13.92
C THR A 62 2.27 -10.44 14.18
N TYR A 63 1.09 -10.75 13.63
CA TYR A 63 0.49 -12.10 13.73
C TYR A 63 1.22 -13.10 12.84
N PHE A 64 1.56 -12.68 11.61
CA PHE A 64 2.35 -13.47 10.67
C PHE A 64 3.78 -12.93 10.60
N SER A 65 4.76 -13.83 10.48
CA SER A 65 6.14 -13.43 10.22
C SER A 65 6.28 -12.66 8.91
N LEU A 66 7.37 -11.91 8.74
CA LEU A 66 7.64 -11.18 7.51
C LEU A 66 7.66 -12.10 6.29
N GLU A 67 8.33 -13.26 6.41
CA GLU A 67 8.47 -14.26 5.36
C GLU A 67 7.11 -14.80 4.92
N LYS A 68 6.23 -15.10 5.89
CA LYS A 68 4.84 -15.54 5.58
C LYS A 68 4.06 -14.47 4.84
N ARG A 69 4.15 -13.20 5.25
CA ARG A 69 3.46 -12.09 4.58
C ARG A 69 3.96 -11.88 3.15
N ILE A 70 5.28 -11.92 2.94
CA ILE A 70 5.89 -11.86 1.60
C ILE A 70 5.41 -13.03 0.74
N ALA A 71 5.46 -14.26 1.27
CA ALA A 71 5.06 -15.45 0.52
C ALA A 71 3.57 -15.44 0.15
N MET A 72 2.69 -15.04 1.08
CA MET A 72 1.25 -14.96 0.82
C MET A 72 0.94 -13.99 -0.31
N ILE A 73 1.52 -12.79 -0.29
CA ILE A 73 1.29 -11.77 -1.31
C ILE A 73 1.99 -12.14 -2.62
N GLY A 74 3.23 -12.64 -2.55
CA GLY A 74 3.98 -13.08 -3.72
C GLY A 74 3.28 -14.20 -4.49
N ASN A 75 2.74 -15.20 -3.78
CA ASN A 75 1.97 -16.27 -4.41
C ASN A 75 0.65 -15.76 -5.04
N LEU A 76 -0.01 -14.80 -4.40
CA LEU A 76 -1.24 -14.19 -4.93
C LEU A 76 -1.01 -13.51 -6.28
N TYR A 77 0.13 -12.84 -6.44
CA TYR A 77 0.45 -12.08 -7.65
C TYR A 77 1.51 -12.75 -8.55
N ALA A 78 1.75 -14.06 -8.38
CA ALA A 78 2.77 -14.78 -9.16
C ALA A 78 2.57 -14.68 -10.68
N GLU A 79 1.31 -14.60 -11.14
CA GLU A 79 0.96 -14.49 -12.56
C GLU A 79 0.71 -13.02 -13.02
N GLU A 80 0.88 -12.03 -12.15
CA GLU A 80 0.70 -10.61 -12.51
C GLU A 80 2.06 -9.89 -12.52
N PRO A 81 2.69 -9.77 -13.70
CA PRO A 81 4.06 -9.25 -13.82
C PRO A 81 4.20 -7.75 -13.47
N ARG A 82 3.09 -7.03 -13.34
CA ARG A 82 3.09 -5.60 -12.96
C ARG A 82 3.06 -5.38 -11.45
N VAL A 83 2.97 -6.45 -10.65
CA VAL A 83 2.95 -6.37 -9.20
C VAL A 83 4.21 -7.00 -8.62
N HIS A 84 4.94 -6.24 -7.86
CA HIS A 84 6.16 -6.67 -7.18
C HIS A 84 5.95 -6.62 -5.66
N VAL A 85 6.58 -7.54 -4.93
CA VAL A 85 6.52 -7.58 -3.47
C VAL A 85 7.91 -7.40 -2.90
N ALA A 86 8.06 -6.47 -1.98
CA ALA A 86 9.32 -6.20 -1.32
C ALA A 86 9.11 -5.85 0.16
N SER A 87 10.15 -5.94 0.98
CA SER A 87 10.15 -5.45 2.35
C SER A 87 11.18 -4.33 2.53
N TYR A 88 10.94 -3.47 3.52
CA TYR A 88 11.84 -2.37 3.85
C TYR A 88 11.78 -2.04 5.35
N ASP A 89 12.87 -1.50 5.87
CA ASP A 89 13.10 -1.10 7.26
C ASP A 89 13.54 0.38 7.39
N SER A 90 13.45 1.12 6.29
CA SER A 90 13.82 2.54 6.18
C SER A 90 12.58 3.46 6.18
N LEU A 91 12.77 4.76 5.94
CA LEU A 91 11.64 5.64 5.65
C LEU A 91 10.97 5.23 4.32
N THR A 92 9.65 5.29 4.28
CA THR A 92 8.85 4.93 3.09
C THR A 92 9.29 5.71 1.85
N ILE A 93 9.61 7.00 2.01
CA ILE A 93 10.05 7.85 0.90
C ILE A 93 11.43 7.46 0.35
N ASP A 94 12.35 7.02 1.20
CA ASP A 94 13.67 6.57 0.78
C ASP A 94 13.56 5.25 0.00
N PHE A 95 12.72 4.35 0.50
CA PHE A 95 12.42 3.11 -0.21
C PHE A 95 11.71 3.35 -1.54
N ALA A 96 10.76 4.30 -1.59
CA ALA A 96 10.09 4.69 -2.83
C ALA A 96 11.10 5.19 -3.88
N LYS A 97 12.03 6.07 -3.49
CA LYS A 97 13.12 6.52 -4.36
C LYS A 97 14.00 5.36 -4.85
N LYS A 98 14.36 4.44 -3.95
CA LYS A 98 15.17 3.25 -4.29
C LYS A 98 14.47 2.37 -5.32
N MET A 99 13.15 2.24 -5.24
CA MET A 99 12.33 1.46 -6.18
C MET A 99 11.97 2.23 -7.46
N GLY A 100 12.37 3.49 -7.59
CA GLY A 100 12.02 4.35 -8.72
C GLY A 100 10.53 4.70 -8.76
N ALA A 101 9.82 4.63 -7.64
CA ALA A 101 8.40 4.95 -7.55
C ALA A 101 8.20 6.48 -7.57
N GLN A 102 7.32 6.93 -8.46
CA GLN A 102 6.91 8.33 -8.56
C GLN A 102 5.69 8.64 -7.68
N TYR A 103 5.00 7.59 -7.23
CA TYR A 103 3.74 7.71 -6.49
C TYR A 103 3.74 6.80 -5.27
N ILE A 104 3.02 7.23 -4.22
CA ILE A 104 2.62 6.38 -3.10
C ILE A 104 1.11 6.18 -3.20
N LEU A 105 0.66 4.91 -3.15
CA LEU A 105 -0.74 4.53 -3.11
C LEU A 105 -1.20 4.37 -1.67
N ARG A 106 -2.33 4.98 -1.32
CA ARG A 106 -2.98 4.80 -0.02
C ARG A 106 -4.48 4.54 -0.20
N GLY A 107 -5.07 3.79 0.74
CA GLY A 107 -6.50 3.55 0.80
C GLY A 107 -7.14 4.31 1.96
N ILE A 108 -8.35 4.84 1.74
CA ILE A 108 -9.11 5.59 2.76
C ILE A 108 -10.47 4.90 2.96
N ARG A 109 -10.83 4.61 4.21
CA ARG A 109 -12.11 4.01 4.61
C ARG A 109 -13.00 4.99 5.36
N SER A 110 -12.39 5.94 6.06
CA SER A 110 -13.07 6.86 6.97
C SER A 110 -12.46 8.26 6.90
N VAL A 111 -13.16 9.22 7.50
CA VAL A 111 -12.66 10.60 7.65
C VAL A 111 -11.37 10.63 8.49
N ASN A 112 -11.29 9.81 9.54
CA ASN A 112 -10.09 9.74 10.38
C ASN A 112 -8.88 9.19 9.59
N ASP A 113 -9.09 8.17 8.73
CA ASP A 113 -8.03 7.72 7.82
C ASP A 113 -7.58 8.86 6.90
N PHE A 114 -8.53 9.65 6.37
CA PHE A 114 -8.22 10.76 5.47
C PHE A 114 -7.33 11.82 6.13
N GLU A 115 -7.65 12.27 7.33
CA GLU A 115 -6.85 13.29 8.04
C GLU A 115 -5.43 12.80 8.31
N TYR A 116 -5.30 11.55 8.74
CA TYR A 116 -4.00 10.93 8.97
C TYR A 116 -3.19 10.80 7.67
N GLU A 117 -3.79 10.21 6.64
CA GLU A 117 -3.11 9.97 5.36
C GLU A 117 -2.75 11.28 4.64
N LYS A 118 -3.60 12.32 4.75
CA LYS A 118 -3.29 13.65 4.24
C LYS A 118 -2.04 14.22 4.89
N THR A 119 -1.92 14.13 6.22
CA THR A 119 -0.76 14.62 6.94
C THR A 119 0.53 13.92 6.49
N ILE A 120 0.47 12.59 6.33
CA ILE A 120 1.61 11.80 5.84
C ILE A 120 1.94 12.15 4.38
N ALA A 121 0.93 12.33 3.54
CA ALA A 121 1.11 12.71 2.14
C ALA A 121 1.79 14.07 1.98
N ASP A 122 1.35 15.07 2.75
CA ASP A 122 1.95 16.42 2.76
C ASP A 122 3.42 16.36 3.18
N MET A 123 3.73 15.58 4.24
CA MET A 123 5.10 15.37 4.70
C MET A 123 5.96 14.65 3.65
N ASN A 124 5.46 13.57 3.06
CA ASN A 124 6.16 12.82 2.02
C ASN A 124 6.50 13.72 0.82
N ARG A 125 5.54 14.52 0.38
CA ARG A 125 5.73 15.47 -0.72
C ARG A 125 6.77 16.54 -0.36
N ALA A 126 6.71 17.13 0.82
CA ALA A 126 7.65 18.15 1.27
C ALA A 126 9.09 17.62 1.33
N LEU A 127 9.29 16.37 1.77
CA LEU A 127 10.61 15.76 1.95
C LEU A 127 11.18 15.13 0.67
N SER A 128 10.34 14.69 -0.26
CA SER A 128 10.80 13.86 -1.39
C SER A 128 10.30 14.32 -2.76
N GLY A 129 9.28 15.14 -2.83
CA GLY A 129 8.56 15.47 -4.04
C GLY A 129 7.66 14.35 -4.58
N ILE A 130 7.61 13.18 -3.91
CA ILE A 130 6.77 12.05 -4.33
C ILE A 130 5.32 12.35 -4.00
N GLU A 131 4.45 12.23 -5.00
CA GLU A 131 3.00 12.41 -4.83
C GLU A 131 2.35 11.18 -4.22
N THR A 132 1.35 11.43 -3.36
CA THR A 132 0.50 10.37 -2.83
C THR A 132 -0.87 10.49 -3.47
N PHE A 133 -1.34 9.42 -4.10
CA PHE A 133 -2.73 9.34 -4.50
C PHE A 133 -3.50 8.36 -3.62
N VAL A 134 -4.73 8.72 -3.32
CA VAL A 134 -5.61 7.94 -2.46
C VAL A 134 -6.78 7.39 -3.24
N LEU A 135 -7.11 6.14 -2.96
CA LEU A 135 -8.31 5.51 -3.45
C LEU A 135 -9.28 5.28 -2.28
N PHE A 136 -10.53 5.65 -2.47
CA PHE A 136 -11.56 5.30 -1.50
C PHE A 136 -11.81 3.78 -1.54
N THR A 137 -11.91 3.20 -0.34
CA THR A 137 -12.30 1.79 -0.20
C THR A 137 -13.71 1.60 -0.78
N GLU A 138 -13.94 0.51 -1.48
CA GLU A 138 -15.26 0.15 -1.96
C GLU A 138 -16.24 0.03 -0.78
N PRO A 139 -17.47 0.56 -0.86
CA PRO A 139 -18.43 0.55 0.26
C PRO A 139 -18.65 -0.83 0.88
N ALA A 140 -18.67 -1.88 0.06
CA ALA A 140 -18.82 -3.26 0.51
C ALA A 140 -17.62 -3.77 1.33
N LEU A 141 -16.46 -3.11 1.26
CA LEU A 141 -15.21 -3.54 1.91
C LEU A 141 -14.77 -2.63 3.07
N THR A 142 -15.56 -1.63 3.43
CA THR A 142 -15.19 -0.66 4.49
C THR A 142 -14.99 -1.28 5.86
N HIS A 143 -15.70 -2.38 6.15
CA HIS A 143 -15.58 -3.13 7.40
C HIS A 143 -14.38 -4.08 7.43
N VAL A 144 -13.75 -4.35 6.27
CA VAL A 144 -12.62 -5.29 6.17
C VAL A 144 -11.33 -4.61 6.61
N SER A 145 -10.65 -5.20 7.58
CA SER A 145 -9.34 -4.73 8.03
C SER A 145 -8.47 -5.90 8.47
N SER A 146 -7.14 -5.74 8.41
CA SER A 146 -6.22 -6.74 8.95
C SER A 146 -6.42 -6.98 10.45
N THR A 147 -6.83 -5.95 11.20
CA THR A 147 -7.15 -6.09 12.63
C THR A 147 -8.33 -7.02 12.85
N LEU A 148 -9.43 -6.81 12.12
CA LEU A 148 -10.58 -7.72 12.17
C LEU A 148 -10.17 -9.17 11.84
N VAL A 149 -9.40 -9.35 10.76
CA VAL A 149 -8.95 -10.69 10.35
C VAL A 149 -8.11 -11.36 11.44
N ARG A 150 -7.16 -10.63 12.05
CA ARG A 150 -6.36 -11.18 13.16
C ARG A 150 -7.21 -11.54 14.37
N ASP A 151 -8.22 -10.74 14.69
CA ASP A 151 -9.11 -11.04 15.81
C ASP A 151 -9.93 -12.31 15.53
N LEU A 152 -10.49 -12.45 14.34
CA LEU A 152 -11.17 -13.66 13.92
C LEU A 152 -10.27 -14.90 14.02
N LEU A 153 -9.03 -14.80 13.53
CA LEU A 153 -8.03 -15.89 13.59
C LEU A 153 -7.69 -16.28 15.03
N ARG A 154 -7.53 -15.30 15.94
CA ARG A 154 -7.26 -15.58 17.36
C ARG A 154 -8.35 -16.39 18.04
N TYR A 155 -9.59 -16.22 17.61
CA TYR A 155 -10.75 -16.95 18.12
C TYR A 155 -11.13 -18.17 17.27
N GLY A 156 -10.31 -18.56 16.30
CA GLY A 156 -10.50 -19.77 15.49
C GLY A 156 -11.61 -19.68 14.45
N HIS A 157 -12.00 -18.44 14.07
CA HIS A 157 -13.01 -18.23 13.03
C HIS A 157 -12.41 -18.32 11.64
N ASP A 158 -13.24 -18.70 10.66
CA ASP A 158 -12.90 -18.65 9.25
C ASP A 158 -12.76 -17.20 8.76
N VAL A 159 -11.75 -16.95 7.95
CA VAL A 159 -11.43 -15.63 7.40
C VAL A 159 -11.44 -15.60 5.87
N THR A 160 -11.91 -16.66 5.24
CA THR A 160 -11.89 -16.84 3.78
C THR A 160 -12.57 -15.69 3.04
N ASP A 161 -13.63 -15.12 3.59
CA ASP A 161 -14.36 -14.00 2.99
C ASP A 161 -13.66 -12.63 3.12
N PHE A 162 -12.59 -12.56 3.92
CA PHE A 162 -11.87 -11.30 4.20
C PHE A 162 -10.50 -11.23 3.55
N VAL A 163 -10.02 -12.34 2.97
CA VAL A 163 -8.73 -12.42 2.30
C VAL A 163 -8.91 -12.74 0.81
N PRO A 164 -7.96 -12.38 -0.06
CA PRO A 164 -8.05 -12.65 -1.50
C PRO A 164 -8.28 -14.14 -1.79
N LYS A 165 -9.08 -14.40 -2.81
CA LYS A 165 -9.37 -15.76 -3.25
C LYS A 165 -8.08 -16.49 -3.63
N GLY A 166 -7.85 -17.65 -3.04
CA GLY A 166 -6.63 -18.44 -3.26
C GLY A 166 -5.49 -18.12 -2.29
N MET A 167 -5.60 -17.07 -1.47
CA MET A 167 -4.63 -16.83 -0.40
C MET A 167 -4.82 -17.87 0.72
N LYS A 168 -3.80 -18.70 0.93
CA LYS A 168 -3.81 -19.70 2.01
C LYS A 168 -3.41 -19.04 3.32
N ILE A 169 -4.33 -19.01 4.27
CA ILE A 169 -4.05 -18.61 5.65
C ILE A 169 -3.80 -19.89 6.45
N GLU A 170 -2.54 -20.15 6.74
CA GLU A 170 -2.20 -21.22 7.69
C GLU A 170 -2.42 -20.68 9.11
N THR A 171 -3.47 -21.12 9.76
CA THR A 171 -3.65 -20.91 11.19
C THR A 171 -2.55 -21.69 11.89
N GLY A 172 -1.57 -21.00 12.44
CA GLY A 172 -0.55 -21.64 13.26
C GLY A 172 -1.25 -22.29 14.46
N THR A 173 -1.23 -23.60 14.52
CA THR A 173 -1.49 -24.33 15.77
C THR A 173 -0.48 -23.82 16.81
N ARG A 174 -0.99 -23.18 17.85
CA ARG A 174 -0.22 -22.87 19.06
C ARG A 174 0.17 -24.15 19.76
#